data_adf7ba3ef441f352b5b760f51823a3d5
#
_entry.id   adf7ba3ef441f352b5b760f51823a3d5
#
_cell.length_a   1.000
_cell.length_b   1.000
_cell.length_c   1.000
_cell.angle_alpha   90.00
_cell.angle_beta   90.00
_cell.angle_gamma   90.00
#
_symmetry.space_group_name_H-M   'P 1'
#
loop_
_entity.id
_entity.type
_entity.pdbx_description
1 polymer ?
#
loop_
_entity_poly.entity_id
_entity_poly.type
_entity_poly.pdbx_seq_one_letter_code
_entity_poly.pdbx_strand_id
1 'polypeptide(L)'
;MSQPHITFLGLGLMGSGMARQLLAKGFPVTVFNRNPEKSQSFAEAGAKVASSPKEAAAGAEIIISMLADDNASRSLWLGDDGALAGADKGTLCIECGTVTVDWVKELSAAVEQRGCELIDAPVTGSKTQANSGELNFLVGGSDSALEKARPALSAMGKSIVHLGPTGSGALLKLINNFVCGTQLASLAEGLAMIERSGLDRTAALEVLTNGAPGSPLVKAVSARMTAREFTPHFLLRLMAKDLGYAIAEGDKLSLDLTTARTALGLFQQGVATGHGEQDIPAVIEPLRTLQLLP
;
A
#
# COMPACT_ATOMS: atom_id res chain seq x y z
N MET A 1 -21.33 -12.64 -20.44
CA MET A 1 -20.19 -11.85 -20.97
C MET A 1 -18.92 -12.51 -20.44
N SER A 2 -17.88 -12.63 -21.25
CA SER A 2 -16.57 -13.12 -20.80
C SER A 2 -15.98 -12.11 -19.80
N GLN A 3 -15.23 -12.60 -18.81
CA GLN A 3 -14.49 -11.71 -17.90
C GLN A 3 -13.36 -11.00 -18.65
N PRO A 4 -13.05 -9.73 -18.32
CA PRO A 4 -11.99 -8.99 -18.98
C PRO A 4 -10.61 -9.62 -18.67
N HIS A 5 -9.70 -9.54 -19.65
CA HIS A 5 -8.30 -9.92 -19.44
C HIS A 5 -7.59 -8.87 -18.59
N ILE A 6 -7.02 -9.30 -17.47
CA ILE A 6 -6.35 -8.42 -16.51
C ILE A 6 -4.85 -8.68 -16.51
N THR A 7 -4.07 -7.63 -16.63
CA THR A 7 -2.65 -7.65 -16.33
C THR A 7 -2.42 -7.15 -14.91
N PHE A 8 -1.66 -7.91 -14.10
CA PHE A 8 -1.30 -7.54 -12.74
C PHE A 8 0.22 -7.35 -12.61
N LEU A 9 0.63 -6.17 -12.22
CA LEU A 9 2.02 -5.72 -12.18
C LEU A 9 2.48 -5.49 -10.73
N GLY A 10 3.44 -6.30 -10.29
CA GLY A 10 4.00 -6.22 -8.94
C GLY A 10 3.41 -7.27 -7.98
N LEU A 11 4.18 -8.34 -7.74
CA LEU A 11 3.84 -9.47 -6.88
C LEU A 11 4.56 -9.37 -5.52
N GLY A 12 4.43 -8.22 -4.88
CA GLY A 12 4.88 -7.98 -3.51
C GLY A 12 3.94 -8.60 -2.46
N LEU A 13 4.08 -8.16 -1.20
CA LEU A 13 3.28 -8.64 -0.06
C LEU A 13 1.77 -8.51 -0.31
N MET A 14 1.34 -7.40 -0.90
CA MET A 14 -0.06 -7.11 -1.21
C MET A 14 -0.47 -7.67 -2.57
N GLY A 15 0.31 -7.35 -3.62
CA GLY A 15 -0.02 -7.70 -5.00
C GLY A 15 -0.15 -9.20 -5.25
N SER A 16 0.62 -10.03 -4.55
CA SER A 16 0.48 -11.48 -4.64
C SER A 16 -0.91 -11.97 -4.19
N GLY A 17 -1.41 -11.45 -3.07
CA GLY A 17 -2.75 -11.76 -2.59
C GLY A 17 -3.84 -11.28 -3.57
N MET A 18 -3.71 -10.03 -4.02
CA MET A 18 -4.65 -9.41 -4.97
C MET A 18 -4.74 -10.20 -6.28
N ALA A 19 -3.60 -10.52 -6.89
CA ALA A 19 -3.57 -11.30 -8.14
C ALA A 19 -4.15 -12.72 -7.96
N ARG A 20 -3.92 -13.37 -6.81
CA ARG A 20 -4.53 -14.67 -6.51
C ARG A 20 -6.04 -14.60 -6.39
N GLN A 21 -6.60 -13.53 -5.84
CA GLN A 21 -8.05 -13.33 -5.76
C GLN A 21 -8.67 -13.18 -7.16
N LEU A 22 -8.03 -12.47 -8.08
CA LEU A 22 -8.49 -12.39 -9.47
C LEU A 22 -8.52 -13.77 -10.14
N LEU A 23 -7.45 -14.55 -10.01
CA LEU A 23 -7.41 -15.93 -10.53
C LEU A 23 -8.49 -16.81 -9.91
N ALA A 24 -8.67 -16.76 -8.59
CA ALA A 24 -9.68 -17.56 -7.89
C ALA A 24 -11.12 -17.19 -8.29
N LYS A 25 -11.34 -15.95 -8.77
CA LYS A 25 -12.63 -15.52 -9.33
C LYS A 25 -12.76 -15.79 -10.83
N GLY A 26 -11.78 -16.46 -11.45
CA GLY A 26 -11.83 -16.93 -12.83
C GLY A 26 -11.47 -15.87 -13.88
N PHE A 27 -10.85 -14.74 -13.49
CA PHE A 27 -10.34 -13.79 -14.47
C PHE A 27 -9.15 -14.38 -15.24
N PRO A 28 -9.05 -14.18 -16.55
CA PRO A 28 -7.82 -14.43 -17.28
C PRO A 28 -6.78 -13.39 -16.84
N VAL A 29 -5.67 -13.85 -16.23
CA VAL A 29 -4.66 -12.97 -15.64
C VAL A 29 -3.30 -13.20 -16.28
N THR A 30 -2.66 -12.10 -16.70
CA THR A 30 -1.23 -12.04 -16.99
C THR A 30 -0.53 -11.36 -15.82
N VAL A 31 0.59 -11.89 -15.34
CA VAL A 31 1.36 -11.30 -14.25
C VAL A 31 2.76 -10.91 -14.71
N PHE A 32 3.26 -9.84 -14.12
CA PHE A 32 4.66 -9.46 -14.22
C PHE A 32 5.22 -9.06 -12.86
N ASN A 33 6.44 -9.48 -12.57
CA ASN A 33 7.22 -9.00 -11.43
C ASN A 33 8.71 -8.91 -11.78
N ARG A 34 9.38 -7.85 -11.31
CA ARG A 34 10.82 -7.62 -11.56
C ARG A 34 11.71 -8.80 -11.14
N ASN A 35 11.38 -9.48 -10.01
CA ASN A 35 11.97 -10.76 -9.65
C ASN A 35 11.12 -11.89 -10.25
N PRO A 36 11.60 -12.64 -11.27
CA PRO A 36 10.82 -13.68 -11.96
C PRO A 36 10.41 -14.86 -11.06
N GLU A 37 11.20 -15.17 -10.03
CA GLU A 37 10.90 -16.28 -9.11
C GLU A 37 9.53 -16.11 -8.43
N LYS A 38 9.11 -14.86 -8.16
CA LYS A 38 7.81 -14.57 -7.57
C LYS A 38 6.63 -14.88 -8.51
N SER A 39 6.88 -14.96 -9.80
CA SER A 39 5.85 -15.25 -10.81
C SER A 39 5.61 -16.75 -11.04
N GLN A 40 6.55 -17.61 -10.65
CA GLN A 40 6.48 -19.05 -10.92
C GLN A 40 5.22 -19.70 -10.34
N SER A 41 4.88 -19.42 -9.08
CA SER A 41 3.68 -19.95 -8.43
C SER A 41 2.37 -19.46 -9.05
N PHE A 42 2.41 -18.39 -9.85
CA PHE A 42 1.26 -17.89 -10.59
C PHE A 42 1.09 -18.61 -11.92
N ALA A 43 2.18 -19.02 -12.58
CA ALA A 43 2.12 -19.88 -13.75
C ALA A 43 1.45 -21.22 -13.40
N GLU A 44 1.83 -21.82 -12.29
CA GLU A 44 1.23 -23.06 -11.76
C GLU A 44 -0.27 -22.89 -11.42
N ALA A 45 -0.68 -21.69 -11.02
CA ALA A 45 -2.07 -21.33 -10.75
C ALA A 45 -2.87 -20.92 -12.00
N GLY A 46 -2.28 -21.02 -13.22
CA GLY A 46 -2.96 -20.76 -14.48
C GLY A 46 -2.85 -19.33 -15.01
N ALA A 47 -2.02 -18.45 -14.40
CA ALA A 47 -1.73 -17.15 -14.96
C ALA A 47 -0.70 -17.23 -16.10
N LYS A 48 -0.82 -16.35 -17.09
CA LYS A 48 0.27 -16.09 -18.03
C LYS A 48 1.35 -15.28 -17.31
N VAL A 49 2.62 -15.62 -17.50
CA VAL A 49 3.76 -14.86 -16.99
C VAL A 49 4.44 -14.14 -18.12
N ALA A 50 4.61 -12.84 -18.01
CA ALA A 50 5.30 -12.01 -19.00
C ALA A 50 6.73 -11.69 -18.56
N SER A 51 7.61 -11.43 -19.53
CA SER A 51 9.01 -11.09 -19.32
C SER A 51 9.28 -9.60 -19.13
N SER A 52 8.32 -8.74 -19.55
CA SER A 52 8.37 -7.29 -19.38
C SER A 52 6.98 -6.70 -19.08
N PRO A 53 6.91 -5.48 -18.51
CA PRO A 53 5.64 -4.78 -18.33
C PRO A 53 4.89 -4.56 -19.65
N LYS A 54 5.63 -4.22 -20.71
CA LYS A 54 5.10 -4.04 -22.07
C LYS A 54 4.45 -5.31 -22.61
N GLU A 55 5.14 -6.45 -22.51
CA GLU A 55 4.57 -7.75 -22.92
C GLU A 55 3.34 -8.09 -22.09
N ALA A 56 3.40 -7.84 -20.78
CA ALA A 56 2.26 -8.11 -19.89
C ALA A 56 1.02 -7.30 -20.28
N ALA A 57 1.21 -6.06 -20.70
CA ALA A 57 0.12 -5.13 -21.02
C ALA A 57 -0.56 -5.43 -22.38
N ALA A 58 0.11 -6.14 -23.28
CA ALA A 58 -0.41 -6.41 -24.61
C ALA A 58 -1.70 -7.24 -24.58
N GLY A 59 -2.78 -6.69 -25.17
CA GLY A 59 -4.11 -7.32 -25.21
C GLY A 59 -4.86 -7.31 -23.88
N ALA A 60 -4.39 -6.57 -22.86
CA ALA A 60 -5.09 -6.42 -21.60
C ALA A 60 -6.21 -5.37 -21.71
N GLU A 61 -7.40 -5.69 -21.19
CA GLU A 61 -8.48 -4.72 -21.03
C GLU A 61 -8.31 -3.87 -19.76
N ILE A 62 -7.69 -4.46 -18.74
CA ILE A 62 -7.38 -3.77 -17.47
C ILE A 62 -5.94 -4.07 -17.08
N ILE A 63 -5.18 -3.03 -16.71
CA ILE A 63 -3.83 -3.15 -16.16
C ILE A 63 -3.85 -2.62 -14.73
N ILE A 64 -3.44 -3.45 -13.77
CA ILE A 64 -3.41 -3.12 -12.34
C ILE A 64 -1.97 -3.15 -11.87
N SER A 65 -1.49 -2.09 -11.20
CA SER A 65 -0.19 -2.06 -10.54
C SER A 65 -0.32 -2.00 -9.02
N MET A 66 0.60 -2.70 -8.32
CA MET A 66 0.73 -2.65 -6.86
C MET A 66 2.19 -2.62 -6.49
N LEU A 67 2.74 -1.41 -6.36
CA LEU A 67 4.17 -1.13 -6.23
C LEU A 67 4.49 -0.35 -4.96
N ALA A 68 5.78 -0.26 -4.62
CA ALA A 68 6.23 0.24 -3.34
C ALA A 68 6.25 1.77 -3.24
N ASP A 69 6.54 2.48 -4.35
CA ASP A 69 6.78 3.91 -4.39
C ASP A 69 6.64 4.49 -5.81
N ASP A 70 6.76 5.81 -5.93
CA ASP A 70 6.67 6.54 -7.19
C ASP A 70 7.72 6.07 -8.22
N ASN A 71 8.95 5.82 -7.77
CA ASN A 71 10.04 5.43 -8.68
C ASN A 71 9.78 4.04 -9.28
N ALA A 72 9.34 3.10 -8.45
CA ALA A 72 8.98 1.77 -8.91
C ALA A 72 7.77 1.81 -9.86
N SER A 73 6.75 2.63 -9.55
CA SER A 73 5.57 2.81 -10.37
C SER A 73 5.94 3.49 -11.70
N ARG A 74 6.70 4.57 -11.68
CA ARG A 74 7.17 5.29 -12.87
C ARG A 74 7.95 4.36 -13.81
N SER A 75 8.92 3.63 -13.27
CA SER A 75 9.74 2.70 -14.05
C SER A 75 8.93 1.59 -14.71
N LEU A 76 7.83 1.17 -14.07
CA LEU A 76 7.00 0.09 -14.58
C LEU A 76 5.97 0.59 -15.62
N TRP A 77 5.41 1.78 -15.43
CA TRP A 77 4.40 2.33 -16.35
C TRP A 77 5.03 2.96 -17.60
N LEU A 78 6.16 3.69 -17.43
CA LEU A 78 6.76 4.53 -18.47
C LEU A 78 7.99 3.88 -19.10
N GLY A 79 8.45 4.45 -20.22
CA GLY A 79 9.61 3.98 -20.97
C GLY A 79 9.26 2.97 -22.07
N ASP A 80 10.27 2.56 -22.83
CA ASP A 80 10.10 1.73 -24.04
C ASP A 80 9.60 0.32 -23.74
N ASP A 81 9.93 -0.22 -22.54
CA ASP A 81 9.47 -1.50 -22.03
C ASP A 81 8.41 -1.37 -20.93
N GLY A 82 7.94 -0.14 -20.67
CA GLY A 82 6.88 0.15 -19.71
C GLY A 82 5.52 -0.37 -20.15
N ALA A 83 4.61 -0.52 -19.21
CA ALA A 83 3.28 -1.08 -19.46
C ALA A 83 2.48 -0.25 -20.49
N LEU A 84 2.60 1.09 -20.46
CA LEU A 84 1.92 1.95 -21.43
C LEU A 84 2.42 1.76 -22.87
N ALA A 85 3.66 1.29 -23.07
CA ALA A 85 4.16 1.00 -24.41
C ALA A 85 3.49 -0.24 -25.04
N GLY A 86 2.91 -1.12 -24.21
CA GLY A 86 2.17 -2.31 -24.65
C GLY A 86 0.64 -2.19 -24.54
N ALA A 87 0.13 -1.14 -23.90
CA ALA A 87 -1.30 -0.96 -23.70
C ALA A 87 -2.02 -0.58 -25.00
N ASP A 88 -3.14 -1.22 -25.26
CA ASP A 88 -4.04 -0.89 -26.36
C ASP A 88 -4.91 0.34 -26.00
N LYS A 89 -5.37 1.05 -27.04
CA LYS A 89 -6.29 2.17 -26.85
C LYS A 89 -7.59 1.69 -26.18
N GLY A 90 -8.04 2.40 -25.15
CA GLY A 90 -9.23 2.07 -24.37
C GLY A 90 -8.97 1.17 -23.16
N THR A 91 -7.72 0.69 -22.97
CA THR A 91 -7.33 -0.04 -21.76
C THR A 91 -7.57 0.80 -20.51
N LEU A 92 -8.10 0.19 -19.46
CA LEU A 92 -8.22 0.80 -18.14
C LEU A 92 -6.96 0.52 -17.31
N CYS A 93 -6.29 1.57 -16.86
CA CYS A 93 -5.14 1.51 -15.97
C CYS A 93 -5.57 1.76 -14.52
N ILE A 94 -5.08 0.95 -13.57
CA ILE A 94 -5.41 1.06 -12.15
C ILE A 94 -4.12 1.09 -11.34
N GLU A 95 -3.83 2.22 -10.68
CA GLU A 95 -2.70 2.34 -9.76
C GLU A 95 -3.17 2.08 -8.33
N CYS A 96 -2.70 0.97 -7.72
CA CYS A 96 -3.06 0.58 -6.36
C CYS A 96 -1.94 0.84 -5.34
N GLY A 97 -0.77 1.27 -5.78
CA GLY A 97 0.35 1.61 -4.90
C GLY A 97 0.05 2.82 -4.01
N THR A 98 0.79 2.92 -2.89
CA THR A 98 0.82 4.18 -2.13
C THR A 98 1.87 5.08 -2.72
N VAL A 99 1.41 6.01 -3.54
CA VAL A 99 2.19 6.95 -4.35
C VAL A 99 1.76 8.38 -4.09
N THR A 100 2.52 9.37 -4.58
CA THR A 100 2.16 10.78 -4.46
C THR A 100 1.02 11.16 -5.40
N VAL A 101 0.26 12.19 -5.02
CA VAL A 101 -0.80 12.76 -5.88
C VAL A 101 -0.21 13.33 -7.18
N ASP A 102 1.00 13.91 -7.11
CA ASP A 102 1.67 14.45 -8.30
C ASP A 102 2.00 13.35 -9.30
N TRP A 103 2.52 12.21 -8.80
CA TRP A 103 2.78 11.08 -9.67
C TRP A 103 1.49 10.52 -10.30
N VAL A 104 0.41 10.41 -9.55
CA VAL A 104 -0.89 9.99 -10.10
C VAL A 104 -1.35 10.91 -11.22
N LYS A 105 -1.23 12.23 -11.05
CA LYS A 105 -1.59 13.21 -12.09
C LYS A 105 -0.70 13.10 -13.33
N GLU A 106 0.61 12.92 -13.15
CA GLU A 106 1.55 12.71 -14.25
C GLU A 106 1.24 11.41 -15.00
N LEU A 107 0.99 10.33 -14.27
CA LEU A 107 0.61 9.04 -14.86
C LEU A 107 -0.71 9.17 -15.64
N SER A 108 -1.70 9.90 -15.10
CA SER A 108 -2.98 10.14 -15.78
C SER A 108 -2.77 10.83 -17.13
N ALA A 109 -1.95 11.87 -17.16
CA ALA A 109 -1.65 12.56 -18.42
C ALA A 109 -0.96 11.65 -19.45
N ALA A 110 -0.04 10.78 -19.01
CA ALA A 110 0.62 9.81 -19.88
C ALA A 110 -0.35 8.73 -20.40
N VAL A 111 -1.26 8.26 -19.55
CA VAL A 111 -2.30 7.27 -19.88
C VAL A 111 -3.29 7.86 -20.91
N GLU A 112 -3.73 9.10 -20.70
CA GLU A 112 -4.62 9.81 -21.63
C GLU A 112 -3.99 10.02 -23.03
N GLN A 113 -2.69 10.33 -23.10
CA GLN A 113 -1.96 10.46 -24.37
C GLN A 113 -1.93 9.15 -25.17
N ARG A 114 -2.10 8.01 -24.50
CA ARG A 114 -2.23 6.68 -25.13
C ARG A 114 -3.67 6.33 -25.50
N GLY A 115 -4.63 7.22 -25.19
CA GLY A 115 -6.07 6.96 -25.38
C GLY A 115 -6.62 5.91 -24.44
N CYS A 116 -6.01 5.77 -23.25
CA CYS A 116 -6.40 4.92 -22.12
C CYS A 116 -7.08 5.76 -21.02
N GLU A 117 -7.63 5.11 -20.00
CA GLU A 117 -8.22 5.76 -18.84
C GLU A 117 -7.45 5.32 -17.57
N LEU A 118 -7.30 6.21 -16.57
CA LEU A 118 -6.68 5.91 -15.28
C LEU A 118 -7.67 6.10 -14.13
N ILE A 119 -7.64 5.16 -13.17
CA ILE A 119 -8.08 5.40 -11.79
C ILE A 119 -6.94 5.13 -10.83
N ASP A 120 -6.84 5.90 -9.77
CA ASP A 120 -6.03 5.58 -8.59
C ASP A 120 -6.91 4.87 -7.57
N ALA A 121 -6.48 3.72 -7.14
CA ALA A 121 -7.26 2.82 -6.28
C ALA A 121 -6.40 2.19 -5.18
N PRO A 122 -5.66 2.97 -4.38
CA PRO A 122 -4.93 2.45 -3.25
C PRO A 122 -5.87 1.80 -2.24
N VAL A 123 -5.30 0.95 -1.37
CA VAL A 123 -6.08 0.09 -0.48
C VAL A 123 -5.79 0.36 0.99
N THR A 124 -6.79 0.12 1.83
CA THR A 124 -6.61 -0.15 3.25
C THR A 124 -6.86 -1.63 3.54
N GLY A 125 -6.23 -2.12 4.57
CA GLY A 125 -6.05 -3.53 4.86
C GLY A 125 -4.58 -3.91 4.76
N SER A 126 -4.26 -5.13 5.14
CA SER A 126 -2.90 -5.67 5.16
C SER A 126 -2.79 -6.87 4.23
N LYS A 127 -1.64 -7.56 4.27
CA LYS A 127 -1.41 -8.83 3.58
C LYS A 127 -2.53 -9.85 3.84
N THR A 128 -3.09 -9.90 5.05
CA THR A 128 -4.19 -10.80 5.40
C THR A 128 -5.44 -10.50 4.57
N GLN A 129 -5.86 -9.24 4.52
CA GLN A 129 -7.04 -8.82 3.74
C GLN A 129 -6.81 -8.95 2.23
N ALA A 130 -5.57 -8.74 1.75
CA ALA A 130 -5.25 -8.98 0.34
C ALA A 130 -5.43 -10.46 -0.03
N ASN A 131 -5.02 -11.37 0.85
CA ASN A 131 -5.16 -12.81 0.64
C ASN A 131 -6.62 -13.31 0.75
N SER A 132 -7.46 -12.65 1.55
CA SER A 132 -8.87 -13.03 1.74
C SER A 132 -9.86 -12.30 0.82
N GLY A 133 -9.38 -11.35 -0.02
CA GLY A 133 -10.26 -10.54 -0.88
C GLY A 133 -11.10 -9.52 -0.09
N GLU A 134 -10.59 -9.01 1.04
CA GLU A 134 -11.30 -8.12 1.95
C GLU A 134 -10.70 -6.72 2.02
N LEU A 135 -9.99 -6.30 0.98
CA LEU A 135 -9.44 -4.95 0.91
C LEU A 135 -10.54 -3.89 0.82
N ASN A 136 -10.26 -2.67 1.29
CA ASN A 136 -11.09 -1.52 1.01
C ASN A 136 -10.35 -0.62 0.02
N PHE A 137 -10.93 -0.40 -1.16
CA PHE A 137 -10.38 0.46 -2.20
C PHE A 137 -10.80 1.91 -2.01
N LEU A 138 -9.83 2.81 -2.07
CA LEU A 138 -10.02 4.26 -2.03
C LEU A 138 -9.83 4.78 -3.45
N VAL A 139 -10.94 5.13 -4.14
CA VAL A 139 -10.89 5.35 -5.59
C VAL A 139 -10.99 6.81 -5.96
N GLY A 140 -10.04 7.27 -6.76
CA GLY A 140 -10.11 8.53 -7.52
C GLY A 140 -10.19 8.26 -9.03
N GLY A 141 -11.04 9.00 -9.74
CA GLY A 141 -11.21 8.86 -11.18
C GLY A 141 -12.64 9.14 -11.64
N SER A 142 -12.93 8.91 -12.92
CA SER A 142 -14.28 9.10 -13.46
C SER A 142 -15.23 7.97 -13.04
N ASP A 143 -16.53 8.26 -12.94
CA ASP A 143 -17.56 7.25 -12.68
C ASP A 143 -17.54 6.13 -13.71
N SER A 144 -17.34 6.46 -14.99
CA SER A 144 -17.30 5.48 -16.09
C SER A 144 -16.10 4.51 -15.94
N ALA A 145 -14.93 5.02 -15.59
CA ALA A 145 -13.74 4.20 -15.37
C ALA A 145 -13.91 3.31 -14.12
N LEU A 146 -14.51 3.85 -13.04
CA LEU A 146 -14.82 3.09 -11.84
C LEU A 146 -15.79 1.92 -12.14
N GLU A 147 -16.86 2.14 -12.93
CA GLU A 147 -17.78 1.07 -13.28
C GLU A 147 -17.11 -0.04 -14.10
N LYS A 148 -16.19 0.30 -15.00
CA LYS A 148 -15.35 -0.68 -15.71
C LYS A 148 -14.42 -1.45 -14.76
N ALA A 149 -13.86 -0.79 -13.73
CA ALA A 149 -12.98 -1.41 -12.74
C ALA A 149 -13.72 -2.29 -11.72
N ARG A 150 -14.99 -2.00 -11.45
CA ARG A 150 -15.78 -2.58 -10.35
C ARG A 150 -15.73 -4.11 -10.27
N PRO A 151 -15.85 -4.88 -11.36
CA PRO A 151 -15.74 -6.35 -11.29
C PRO A 151 -14.39 -6.82 -10.75
N ALA A 152 -13.28 -6.22 -11.21
CA ALA A 152 -11.94 -6.55 -10.77
C ALA A 152 -11.68 -6.12 -9.31
N LEU A 153 -12.08 -4.91 -8.94
CA LEU A 153 -11.94 -4.41 -7.56
C LEU A 153 -12.76 -5.24 -6.57
N SER A 154 -14.00 -5.62 -6.93
CA SER A 154 -14.87 -6.46 -6.09
C SER A 154 -14.35 -7.89 -5.93
N ALA A 155 -13.52 -8.39 -6.83
CA ALA A 155 -12.86 -9.68 -6.67
C ALA A 155 -11.75 -9.64 -5.60
N MET A 156 -11.14 -8.48 -5.36
CA MET A 156 -10.00 -8.29 -4.46
C MET A 156 -10.39 -7.61 -3.14
N GLY A 157 -11.58 -7.05 -3.03
CA GLY A 157 -11.96 -6.26 -1.87
C GLY A 157 -13.44 -6.35 -1.54
N LYS A 158 -13.76 -5.97 -0.30
CA LYS A 158 -15.13 -5.93 0.25
C LYS A 158 -15.80 -4.57 0.11
N SER A 159 -15.02 -3.51 -0.15
CA SER A 159 -15.54 -2.15 -0.20
C SER A 159 -14.77 -1.33 -1.25
N ILE A 160 -15.52 -0.49 -1.96
CA ILE A 160 -15.02 0.44 -2.97
C ILE A 160 -15.63 1.80 -2.66
N VAL A 161 -14.78 2.76 -2.28
CA VAL A 161 -15.20 4.12 -1.91
C VAL A 161 -14.73 5.08 -2.98
N HIS A 162 -15.64 5.65 -3.76
CA HIS A 162 -15.32 6.70 -4.73
C HIS A 162 -15.20 8.05 -4.03
N LEU A 163 -14.07 8.72 -4.20
CA LEU A 163 -13.68 9.91 -3.42
C LEU A 163 -13.66 11.19 -4.26
N GLY A 164 -13.81 11.07 -5.57
CA GLY A 164 -13.78 12.21 -6.49
C GLY A 164 -12.84 12.00 -7.68
N PRO A 165 -12.28 13.06 -8.26
CA PRO A 165 -11.44 12.97 -9.45
C PRO A 165 -10.12 12.22 -9.16
N THR A 166 -9.39 11.90 -10.24
CA THR A 166 -8.07 11.25 -10.20
C THR A 166 -7.13 11.94 -9.22
N GLY A 167 -6.50 11.16 -8.35
CA GLY A 167 -5.65 11.60 -7.24
C GLY A 167 -6.36 11.64 -5.88
N SER A 168 -7.70 11.56 -5.83
CA SER A 168 -8.45 11.60 -4.57
C SER A 168 -8.22 10.36 -3.70
N GLY A 169 -8.09 9.19 -4.31
CA GLY A 169 -7.76 7.95 -3.62
C GLY A 169 -6.35 8.00 -3.01
N ALA A 170 -5.37 8.44 -3.81
CA ALA A 170 -3.98 8.61 -3.35
C ALA A 170 -3.90 9.60 -2.19
N LEU A 171 -4.58 10.75 -2.28
CA LEU A 171 -4.60 11.73 -1.20
C LEU A 171 -5.16 11.15 0.10
N LEU A 172 -6.35 10.52 0.05
CA LEU A 172 -6.93 9.92 1.25
C LEU A 172 -6.06 8.78 1.79
N LYS A 173 -5.40 8.01 0.93
CA LYS A 173 -4.45 6.98 1.36
C LYS A 173 -3.28 7.56 2.15
N LEU A 174 -2.70 8.67 1.71
CA LEU A 174 -1.62 9.35 2.43
C LEU A 174 -2.11 9.88 3.77
N ILE A 175 -3.30 10.49 3.83
CA ILE A 175 -3.92 10.94 5.08
C ILE A 175 -4.15 9.75 6.04
N ASN A 176 -4.70 8.64 5.54
CA ASN A 176 -4.90 7.43 6.34
C ASN A 176 -3.57 6.91 6.93
N ASN A 177 -2.52 6.82 6.11
CA ASN A 177 -1.23 6.30 6.57
C ASN A 177 -0.51 7.28 7.50
N PHE A 178 -0.67 8.59 7.30
CA PHE A 178 -0.23 9.60 8.26
C PHE A 178 -0.88 9.39 9.64
N VAL A 179 -2.21 9.25 9.71
CA VAL A 179 -2.93 9.01 10.97
C VAL A 179 -2.48 7.69 11.61
N CYS A 180 -2.33 6.62 10.83
CA CYS A 180 -1.81 5.35 11.32
C CYS A 180 -0.37 5.47 11.86
N GLY A 181 0.52 6.12 11.12
CA GLY A 181 1.93 6.28 11.52
C GLY A 181 2.10 7.07 12.81
N THR A 182 1.35 8.16 12.98
CA THR A 182 1.37 8.95 14.23
C THR A 182 0.83 8.18 15.42
N GLN A 183 -0.25 7.40 15.20
CA GLN A 183 -0.82 6.53 16.23
C GLN A 183 0.18 5.45 16.67
N LEU A 184 0.93 4.87 15.73
CA LEU A 184 1.95 3.86 16.02
C LEU A 184 3.18 4.45 16.74
N ALA A 185 3.61 5.64 16.36
CA ALA A 185 4.71 6.32 17.02
C ALA A 185 4.39 6.59 18.49
N SER A 186 3.21 7.18 18.77
CA SER A 186 2.77 7.44 20.14
C SER A 186 2.54 6.16 20.96
N LEU A 187 2.03 5.07 20.34
CA LEU A 187 1.90 3.78 20.99
C LEU A 187 3.25 3.18 21.37
N ALA A 188 4.25 3.29 20.49
CA ALA A 188 5.60 2.78 20.74
C ALA A 188 6.25 3.49 21.93
N GLU A 189 6.14 4.83 22.01
CA GLU A 189 6.61 5.61 23.14
C GLU A 189 5.88 5.26 24.43
N GLY A 190 4.54 5.17 24.39
CA GLY A 190 3.73 4.79 25.54
C GLY A 190 4.07 3.37 26.06
N LEU A 191 4.27 2.40 25.17
CA LEU A 191 4.67 1.06 25.54
C LEU A 191 6.09 1.02 26.13
N ALA A 192 7.03 1.77 25.55
CA ALA A 192 8.38 1.90 26.11
C ALA A 192 8.38 2.53 27.51
N MET A 193 7.48 3.51 27.78
CA MET A 193 7.26 4.04 29.13
C MET A 193 6.71 2.99 30.09
N ILE A 194 5.71 2.22 29.68
CA ILE A 194 5.16 1.12 30.49
C ILE A 194 6.25 0.10 30.85
N GLU A 195 7.07 -0.30 29.86
CA GLU A 195 8.15 -1.28 30.07
C GLU A 195 9.22 -0.80 31.09
N ARG A 196 9.37 0.51 31.28
CA ARG A 196 10.36 1.12 32.20
C ARG A 196 9.79 1.60 33.53
N SER A 197 8.46 1.72 33.63
CA SER A 197 7.79 2.34 34.78
C SER A 197 7.55 1.39 35.96
N GLY A 198 7.68 0.07 35.76
CA GLY A 198 7.30 -0.93 36.75
C GLY A 198 5.79 -1.20 36.84
N LEU A 199 4.97 -0.61 35.98
CA LEU A 199 3.53 -0.93 35.86
C LEU A 199 3.34 -2.39 35.43
N ASP A 200 2.24 -3.01 35.87
CA ASP A 200 1.79 -4.25 35.28
C ASP A 200 1.46 -4.02 33.79
N ARG A 201 2.30 -4.58 32.93
CA ARG A 201 2.23 -4.38 31.50
C ARG A 201 0.91 -4.88 30.91
N THR A 202 0.40 -6.01 31.39
CA THR A 202 -0.85 -6.60 30.88
C THR A 202 -2.03 -5.70 31.20
N ALA A 203 -2.15 -5.28 32.45
CA ALA A 203 -3.22 -4.38 32.90
C ALA A 203 -3.13 -3.01 32.20
N ALA A 204 -1.92 -2.45 32.06
CA ALA A 204 -1.72 -1.17 31.39
C ALA A 204 -2.12 -1.24 29.89
N LEU A 205 -1.74 -2.29 29.18
CA LEU A 205 -2.13 -2.49 27.78
C LEU A 205 -3.63 -2.74 27.62
N GLU A 206 -4.27 -3.45 28.55
CA GLU A 206 -5.72 -3.63 28.53
C GLU A 206 -6.46 -2.29 28.61
N VAL A 207 -6.03 -1.40 29.49
CA VAL A 207 -6.57 -0.03 29.60
C VAL A 207 -6.37 0.74 28.28
N LEU A 208 -5.18 0.74 27.69
CA LEU A 208 -4.89 1.47 26.45
C LEU A 208 -5.66 0.91 25.26
N THR A 209 -5.78 -0.40 25.15
CA THR A 209 -6.40 -1.03 23.97
C THR A 209 -7.93 -1.02 24.01
N ASN A 210 -8.53 -1.01 25.19
CA ASN A 210 -9.99 -1.00 25.37
C ASN A 210 -10.55 0.38 25.76
N GLY A 211 -9.70 1.34 26.13
CA GLY A 211 -10.04 2.70 26.46
C GLY A 211 -10.08 3.64 25.25
N ALA A 212 -10.18 4.93 25.52
CA ALA A 212 -10.26 5.99 24.49
C ALA A 212 -9.09 6.00 23.46
N PRO A 213 -7.82 5.69 23.81
CA PRO A 213 -6.75 5.60 22.83
C PRO A 213 -6.87 4.38 21.90
N GLY A 214 -7.70 3.39 22.25
CA GLY A 214 -7.81 2.12 21.57
C GLY A 214 -8.42 2.23 20.19
N SER A 215 -7.81 1.53 19.23
CA SER A 215 -8.33 1.34 17.88
C SER A 215 -8.03 -0.09 17.43
N PRO A 216 -8.63 -0.60 16.32
CA PRO A 216 -8.25 -1.88 15.75
C PRO A 216 -6.75 -1.97 15.46
N LEU A 217 -6.13 -0.86 15.02
CA LEU A 217 -4.69 -0.77 14.80
C LEU A 217 -3.90 -0.89 16.10
N VAL A 218 -4.25 -0.11 17.12
CA VAL A 218 -3.60 -0.14 18.45
C VAL A 218 -3.65 -1.54 19.05
N LYS A 219 -4.82 -2.22 19.00
CA LYS A 219 -4.98 -3.60 19.50
C LYS A 219 -4.05 -4.58 18.78
N ALA A 220 -4.06 -4.57 17.45
CA ALA A 220 -3.26 -5.50 16.66
C ALA A 220 -1.76 -5.27 16.83
N VAL A 221 -1.33 -4.00 16.85
CA VAL A 221 0.09 -3.65 16.87
C VAL A 221 0.70 -3.75 18.27
N SER A 222 -0.03 -3.38 19.35
CA SER A 222 0.47 -3.51 20.72
C SER A 222 0.81 -4.96 21.07
N ALA A 223 -0.02 -5.91 20.67
CA ALA A 223 0.24 -7.34 20.87
C ALA A 223 1.54 -7.78 20.16
N ARG A 224 1.76 -7.34 18.93
CA ARG A 224 2.94 -7.64 18.13
C ARG A 224 4.21 -6.96 18.67
N MET A 225 4.12 -5.70 19.10
CA MET A 225 5.22 -4.98 19.77
C MET A 225 5.64 -5.71 21.05
N THR A 226 4.66 -6.17 21.84
CA THR A 226 4.90 -6.90 23.09
C THR A 226 5.56 -8.25 22.84
N ALA A 227 5.09 -8.99 21.83
CA ALA A 227 5.64 -10.30 21.45
C ALA A 227 6.94 -10.21 20.64
N ARG A 228 7.39 -9.02 20.27
CA ARG A 228 8.48 -8.78 19.30
C ARG A 228 8.28 -9.55 17.99
N GLU A 229 7.03 -9.63 17.54
CA GLU A 229 6.67 -10.27 16.27
C GLU A 229 6.71 -9.23 15.13
N PHE A 230 7.77 -9.28 14.34
CA PHE A 230 8.04 -8.30 13.30
C PHE A 230 8.05 -8.89 11.89
N THR A 231 7.46 -10.06 11.70
CA THR A 231 7.24 -10.63 10.36
C THR A 231 6.45 -9.66 9.49
N PRO A 232 6.93 -9.31 8.29
CA PRO A 232 6.35 -8.22 7.50
C PRO A 232 4.90 -8.45 7.07
N HIS A 233 4.04 -7.51 7.47
CA HIS A 233 2.72 -7.26 6.90
C HIS A 233 2.70 -5.91 6.21
N PHE A 234 3.41 -4.93 6.77
CA PHE A 234 3.67 -3.61 6.20
C PHE A 234 5.06 -3.15 6.63
N LEU A 235 5.98 -3.03 5.69
CA LEU A 235 7.38 -2.74 5.99
C LEU A 235 7.55 -1.36 6.63
N LEU A 236 8.37 -1.29 7.68
CA LEU A 236 8.63 -0.07 8.45
C LEU A 236 9.14 1.07 7.54
N ARG A 237 10.05 0.79 6.60
CA ARG A 237 10.55 1.78 5.65
C ARG A 237 9.46 2.35 4.73
N LEU A 238 8.41 1.57 4.43
CA LEU A 238 7.29 2.06 3.61
C LEU A 238 6.39 3.00 4.41
N MET A 239 6.21 2.78 5.71
CA MET A 239 5.51 3.75 6.57
C MET A 239 6.32 5.06 6.67
N ALA A 240 7.64 4.99 6.80
CA ALA A 240 8.49 6.18 6.77
C ALA A 240 8.33 6.95 5.44
N LYS A 241 8.32 6.24 4.32
CA LYS A 241 8.05 6.83 3.00
C LYS A 241 6.67 7.50 2.96
N ASP A 242 5.62 6.80 3.41
CA ASP A 242 4.24 7.29 3.35
C ASP A 242 4.04 8.55 4.22
N LEU A 243 4.68 8.61 5.39
CA LEU A 243 4.73 9.82 6.22
C LEU A 243 5.42 10.98 5.49
N GLY A 244 6.54 10.72 4.81
CA GLY A 244 7.22 11.72 3.99
C GLY A 244 6.33 12.24 2.86
N TYR A 245 5.61 11.38 2.17
CA TYR A 245 4.66 11.76 1.12
C TYR A 245 3.49 12.58 1.69
N ALA A 246 2.93 12.17 2.83
CA ALA A 246 1.86 12.93 3.49
C ALA A 246 2.31 14.33 3.90
N ILE A 247 3.53 14.47 4.43
CA ILE A 247 4.13 15.77 4.78
C ILE A 247 4.23 16.66 3.53
N ALA A 248 4.74 16.12 2.42
CA ALA A 248 4.85 16.87 1.17
C ALA A 248 3.48 17.34 0.64
N GLU A 249 2.43 16.52 0.79
CA GLU A 249 1.06 16.94 0.44
C GLU A 249 0.53 18.01 1.41
N GLY A 250 0.82 17.90 2.72
CA GLY A 250 0.48 18.92 3.70
C GLY A 250 1.13 20.27 3.36
N ASP A 251 2.41 20.26 3.01
CA ASP A 251 3.14 21.48 2.63
C ASP A 251 2.50 22.17 1.42
N LYS A 252 2.02 21.44 0.41
CA LYS A 252 1.27 21.99 -0.74
C LYS A 252 -0.06 22.63 -0.35
N LEU A 253 -0.68 22.12 0.72
CA LEU A 253 -1.92 22.66 1.28
C LEU A 253 -1.66 23.78 2.30
N SER A 254 -0.41 24.21 2.49
CA SER A 254 0.03 25.18 3.51
C SER A 254 -0.31 24.72 4.94
N LEU A 255 -0.27 23.41 5.18
CA LEU A 255 -0.48 22.77 6.48
C LEU A 255 0.85 22.19 6.98
N ASP A 256 1.35 22.69 8.12
CA ASP A 256 2.46 22.05 8.81
C ASP A 256 1.99 20.82 9.59
N LEU A 257 2.30 19.63 9.07
CA LEU A 257 1.98 18.36 9.73
C LEU A 257 3.02 18.02 10.80
N THR A 258 3.11 18.83 11.87
CA THR A 258 4.09 18.70 12.96
C THR A 258 4.14 17.29 13.55
N THR A 259 2.98 16.66 13.82
CA THR A 259 2.91 15.29 14.36
C THR A 259 3.44 14.26 13.39
N ALA A 260 3.19 14.44 12.07
CA ALA A 260 3.75 13.56 11.04
C ALA A 260 5.28 13.64 10.98
N ARG A 261 5.84 14.87 11.07
CA ARG A 261 7.29 15.08 11.05
C ARG A 261 7.97 14.40 12.25
N THR A 262 7.37 14.52 13.44
CA THR A 262 7.86 13.87 14.64
C THR A 262 7.79 12.35 14.53
N ALA A 263 6.66 11.80 14.08
CA ALA A 263 6.49 10.37 13.84
C ALA A 263 7.49 9.86 12.80
N LEU A 264 7.68 10.59 11.68
CA LEU A 264 8.66 10.24 10.65
C LEU A 264 10.07 10.06 11.22
N GLY A 265 10.48 10.97 12.14
CA GLY A 265 11.79 10.87 12.81
C GLY A 265 11.98 9.54 13.53
N LEU A 266 10.97 9.04 14.24
CA LEU A 266 11.01 7.75 14.93
C LEU A 266 11.09 6.57 13.94
N PHE A 267 10.31 6.60 12.86
CA PHE A 267 10.39 5.57 11.81
C PHE A 267 11.74 5.58 11.10
N GLN A 268 12.29 6.76 10.80
CA GLN A 268 13.63 6.90 10.20
C GLN A 268 14.72 6.34 11.13
N GLN A 269 14.61 6.56 12.43
CA GLN A 269 15.51 5.96 13.40
C GLN A 269 15.44 4.42 13.36
N GLY A 270 14.23 3.86 13.25
CA GLY A 270 14.04 2.42 13.06
C GLY A 270 14.70 1.89 11.79
N VAL A 271 14.59 2.63 10.67
CA VAL A 271 15.29 2.28 9.42
C VAL A 271 16.80 2.32 9.61
N ALA A 272 17.33 3.38 10.21
CA ALA A 272 18.76 3.57 10.43
C ALA A 272 19.38 2.51 11.35
N THR A 273 18.59 1.94 12.27
CA THR A 273 19.01 0.86 13.17
C THR A 273 18.75 -0.55 12.63
N GLY A 274 18.42 -0.68 11.33
CA GLY A 274 18.33 -1.97 10.64
C GLY A 274 16.95 -2.64 10.65
N HIS A 275 15.90 -1.96 11.12
CA HIS A 275 14.54 -2.50 11.19
C HIS A 275 13.67 -2.20 9.96
N GLY A 276 14.25 -1.57 8.91
CA GLY A 276 13.51 -1.12 7.73
C GLY A 276 12.73 -2.21 6.98
N GLU A 277 13.26 -3.42 6.94
CA GLU A 277 12.64 -4.59 6.28
C GLU A 277 11.74 -5.41 7.23
N GLN A 278 11.61 -5.00 8.49
CA GLN A 278 10.67 -5.56 9.44
C GLN A 278 9.31 -4.88 9.34
N ASP A 279 8.33 -5.44 10.05
CA ASP A 279 7.00 -4.86 10.11
C ASP A 279 6.94 -3.57 10.93
N ILE A 280 5.95 -2.72 10.69
CA ILE A 280 5.77 -1.41 11.36
C ILE A 280 5.83 -1.44 12.89
N PRO A 281 5.42 -2.51 13.62
CA PRO A 281 5.62 -2.60 15.07
C PRO A 281 7.08 -2.48 15.52
N ALA A 282 8.05 -2.77 14.66
CA ALA A 282 9.47 -2.65 14.98
C ALA A 282 9.92 -1.20 15.24
N VAL A 283 9.06 -0.21 14.99
CA VAL A 283 9.29 1.20 15.33
C VAL A 283 9.60 1.42 16.83
N ILE A 284 9.21 0.47 17.69
CA ILE A 284 9.54 0.53 19.14
C ILE A 284 11.00 0.17 19.44
N GLU A 285 11.68 -0.62 18.61
CA GLU A 285 13.00 -1.19 18.94
C GLU A 285 14.09 -0.12 19.20
N PRO A 286 14.18 0.99 18.46
CA PRO A 286 15.10 2.06 18.81
C PRO A 286 14.89 2.59 20.24
N LEU A 287 13.64 2.72 20.67
CA LEU A 287 13.31 3.20 22.02
C LEU A 287 13.75 2.23 23.12
N ARG A 288 13.74 0.92 22.85
CA ARG A 288 14.22 -0.12 23.77
C ARG A 288 15.74 -0.15 23.89
N THR A 289 16.43 0.22 22.81
CA THR A 289 17.90 0.16 22.71
C THR A 289 18.57 1.42 23.28
N LEU A 290 17.89 2.57 23.23
CA LEU A 290 18.37 3.81 23.83
C LEU A 290 18.43 3.65 25.36
N GLN A 291 19.60 3.26 25.90
CA GLN A 291 19.92 3.54 27.29
C GLN A 291 19.98 5.07 27.41
N LEU A 292 19.19 5.64 28.31
CA LEU A 292 19.39 7.03 28.70
C LEU A 292 20.88 7.17 29.05
N LEU A 293 21.60 8.00 28.31
CA LEU A 293 22.92 8.45 28.75
C LEU A 293 22.76 9.02 30.16
N PRO A 294 23.64 8.64 31.09
CA PRO A 294 23.54 9.05 32.48
C PRO A 294 23.57 10.56 32.67
#